data_ea5fefa7ce9c6dfe5852f13c0ea060c1
#
_entry.id   ea5fefa7ce9c6dfe5852f13c0ea060c1
#
_cell.length_a   1.000
_cell.length_b   1.000
_cell.length_c   1.000
_cell.angle_alpha   90.00
_cell.angle_beta   90.00
_cell.angle_gamma   90.00
#
_symmetry.space_group_name_H-M   'P 1'
#
loop_
_entity.id
_entity.type
_entity.pdbx_description
1 polymer ?
#
loop_
_entity_poly.entity_id
_entity_poly.type
_entity_poly.pdbx_seq_one_letter_code
_entity_poly.pdbx_strand_id
1 'polypeptide(L)'
;MGRIPRVWYGNAYSRSGGLTDYNRFRSYSDVIGPMPAASVADPHFFWLGPTSNYEVRSAWYGDAQGTDPNFEAPSKWRQNIGLDIITKKGYDFTVEYNKDETSEGVFYKDLGLTQTGSLADGRGTYSGAGDFWLTNTNKGQAEAITFIMKKAFGDVQFMTAYTNMNSDDVYPLTSAQAESAYGYTQRWDGENLNASRSSFMVEHKFLATLDYTRQIIGNNDTRFSLVFVRKAGEPYSVSFDEPGYNSVTGNSRFYADYSLAYIPTGATDPNVVFASSDVANAVMAHVNSTGLSAYKGSHAPRNAFNSPWYSRLDLRITQDIGVFDDHKFIVYLDLLNLLNMIDDEKGIVREYSYNNSRQIMVSGVSDSGQFLISGVDPDDNLWIQNNDGQSAWNINFGFKYQF
;
A
#
# COMPACT_ATOMS: atom_id res chain seq x y z
N MET A 1 4.19 -6.88 24.42
CA MET A 1 4.69 -7.93 23.51
C MET A 1 3.74 -8.04 22.33
N GLY A 2 4.12 -7.48 21.18
CA GLY A 2 3.34 -7.65 19.95
C GLY A 2 3.42 -9.10 19.51
N ARG A 3 2.29 -9.68 19.08
CA ARG A 3 2.30 -11.01 18.45
C ARG A 3 3.09 -10.90 17.15
N ILE A 4 4.14 -11.70 17.00
CA ILE A 4 4.81 -11.89 15.72
C ILE A 4 3.75 -12.38 14.74
N PRO A 5 3.53 -11.71 13.61
CA PRO A 5 2.61 -12.23 12.60
C PRO A 5 3.11 -13.62 12.16
N ARG A 6 2.34 -14.66 12.44
CA ARG A 6 2.63 -16.05 12.03
C ARG A 6 2.91 -16.18 10.54
N VAL A 7 2.44 -15.22 9.78
CA VAL A 7 2.59 -15.08 8.33
C VAL A 7 4.07 -15.05 7.89
N TRP A 8 4.96 -14.41 8.64
CA TRP A 8 6.36 -14.26 8.22
C TRP A 8 7.18 -15.52 8.39
N TYR A 9 6.91 -16.29 9.45
CA TYR A 9 7.54 -17.61 9.60
C TYR A 9 7.08 -18.60 8.52
N GLY A 10 5.79 -18.60 8.19
CA GLY A 10 5.26 -19.41 7.11
C GLY A 10 5.92 -19.13 5.76
N ASN A 11 6.27 -17.87 5.49
CA ASN A 11 6.86 -17.45 4.21
C ASN A 11 8.32 -17.81 4.03
N ALA A 12 9.11 -17.73 5.08
CA ALA A 12 10.51 -18.11 5.03
C ALA A 12 10.69 -19.60 4.73
N TYR A 13 9.71 -20.44 5.08
CA TYR A 13 9.76 -21.87 4.90
C TYR A 13 8.89 -22.41 3.76
N SER A 14 8.01 -21.62 3.14
CA SER A 14 7.01 -22.09 2.20
C SER A 14 7.57 -22.43 0.80
N ARG A 15 8.78 -22.01 0.46
CA ARG A 15 9.38 -22.24 -0.86
C ARG A 15 10.83 -22.76 -0.83
N SER A 16 11.39 -23.06 0.34
CA SER A 16 12.74 -23.55 0.42
C SER A 16 12.85 -25.00 -0.03
N GLY A 17 13.68 -25.26 -1.03
CA GLY A 17 14.16 -26.59 -1.39
C GLY A 17 13.09 -27.65 -1.71
N GLY A 18 11.99 -27.29 -2.33
CA GLY A 18 10.89 -28.21 -2.62
C GLY A 18 9.97 -28.47 -1.44
N LEU A 19 10.18 -27.77 -0.35
CA LEU A 19 9.29 -27.74 0.79
C LEU A 19 8.34 -26.57 0.65
N THR A 20 7.41 -26.72 -0.21
CA THR A 20 6.12 -26.60 0.09
C THR A 20 5.33 -25.37 0.07
N ASP A 21 4.83 -25.13 -0.98
CA ASP A 21 3.48 -24.60 -1.12
C ASP A 21 2.50 -25.68 -0.60
N TYR A 22 1.76 -25.42 0.47
CA TYR A 22 0.74 -26.34 1.00
C TYR A 22 -0.27 -26.75 -0.06
N ASN A 23 -0.59 -25.88 -1.02
CA ASN A 23 -1.47 -26.19 -2.14
C ASN A 23 -0.80 -27.12 -3.16
N ARG A 24 0.51 -27.02 -3.34
CA ARG A 24 1.29 -27.96 -4.17
C ARG A 24 1.53 -29.28 -3.46
N PHE A 25 1.62 -29.26 -2.15
CA PHE A 25 1.66 -30.47 -1.34
C PHE A 25 0.35 -31.26 -1.46
N ARG A 26 -0.78 -30.58 -1.55
CA ARG A 26 -2.09 -31.17 -1.75
C ARG A 26 -2.22 -31.83 -3.13
N SER A 27 -1.82 -31.15 -4.19
CA SER A 27 -1.78 -31.77 -5.53
C SER A 27 -0.73 -32.85 -5.67
N TYR A 28 0.24 -32.89 -4.79
CA TYR A 28 1.29 -33.90 -4.76
C TYR A 28 0.89 -35.13 -3.94
N SER A 29 0.13 -34.97 -2.87
CA SER A 29 -0.48 -36.10 -2.15
C SER A 29 -1.44 -36.90 -3.03
N ASP A 30 -2.06 -36.22 -4.00
CA ASP A 30 -2.95 -36.87 -4.98
C ASP A 30 -2.16 -37.71 -6.00
N VAL A 31 -0.86 -37.40 -6.22
CA VAL A 31 -0.01 -38.13 -7.17
C VAL A 31 0.83 -39.21 -6.51
N ILE A 32 1.24 -39.06 -5.26
CA ILE A 32 2.19 -39.93 -4.56
C ILE A 32 1.69 -40.57 -3.27
N GLY A 33 0.41 -40.34 -2.94
CA GLY A 33 -0.23 -40.91 -1.76
C GLY A 33 -0.11 -40.02 -0.49
N PRO A 34 -0.78 -40.44 0.59
CA PRO A 34 -0.86 -39.65 1.81
C PRO A 34 0.51 -39.47 2.48
N MET A 35 0.72 -38.28 3.07
CA MET A 35 1.91 -37.99 3.87
C MET A 35 2.12 -39.01 4.98
N PRO A 36 3.34 -39.50 5.21
CA PRO A 36 3.63 -40.32 6.37
C PRO A 36 3.26 -39.64 7.68
N ALA A 37 2.71 -40.39 8.63
CA ALA A 37 2.31 -39.83 9.92
C ALA A 37 3.47 -39.14 10.67
N ALA A 38 4.71 -39.58 10.45
CA ALA A 38 5.91 -38.98 11.01
C ALA A 38 6.13 -37.51 10.54
N SER A 39 5.70 -37.15 9.33
CA SER A 39 5.84 -35.79 8.80
C SER A 39 4.85 -34.79 9.43
N VAL A 40 3.76 -35.27 10.00
CA VAL A 40 2.77 -34.46 10.70
C VAL A 40 3.21 -34.20 12.16
N ALA A 41 3.92 -35.15 12.75
CA ALA A 41 4.36 -35.12 14.15
C ALA A 41 5.68 -34.34 14.34
N ASP A 42 6.55 -34.29 13.35
CA ASP A 42 7.83 -33.58 13.37
C ASP A 42 7.85 -32.45 12.35
N PRO A 43 7.78 -31.18 12.76
CA PRO A 43 7.82 -30.04 11.84
C PRO A 43 9.17 -29.89 11.12
N HIS A 44 10.21 -30.61 11.55
CA HIS A 44 11.51 -30.69 10.86
C HIS A 44 11.64 -31.92 9.98
N PHE A 45 10.63 -32.76 9.91
CA PHE A 45 10.62 -33.92 9.03
C PHE A 45 10.25 -33.51 7.63
N PHE A 46 11.21 -33.64 6.72
CA PHE A 46 11.03 -33.35 5.30
C PHE A 46 10.76 -34.63 4.54
N TRP A 47 9.52 -34.81 4.08
CA TRP A 47 9.18 -35.92 3.21
C TRP A 47 9.59 -35.60 1.77
N LEU A 48 10.67 -36.19 1.33
CA LEU A 48 11.24 -35.90 0.01
C LEU A 48 10.57 -36.67 -1.13
N GLY A 49 9.61 -37.54 -0.87
CA GLY A 49 9.00 -38.39 -1.89
C GLY A 49 9.98 -39.36 -2.57
N PRO A 50 9.57 -40.04 -3.62
CA PRO A 50 10.49 -40.83 -4.45
C PRO A 50 11.54 -39.92 -5.07
N THR A 51 12.83 -40.33 -4.98
CA THR A 51 13.99 -39.54 -5.44
C THR A 51 13.91 -39.05 -6.89
N SER A 52 13.26 -39.79 -7.76
CA SER A 52 13.02 -39.42 -9.16
C SER A 52 12.14 -38.18 -9.34
N ASN A 53 11.25 -37.92 -8.39
CA ASN A 53 10.36 -36.74 -8.41
C ASN A 53 10.99 -35.51 -7.74
N TYR A 54 11.96 -35.73 -6.85
CA TYR A 54 12.74 -34.66 -6.22
C TYR A 54 13.69 -33.98 -7.22
N GLU A 55 14.38 -34.76 -8.06
CA GLU A 55 15.28 -34.20 -9.07
C GLU A 55 14.56 -33.35 -10.11
N VAL A 56 13.37 -33.74 -10.52
CA VAL A 56 12.54 -32.95 -11.43
C VAL A 56 12.07 -31.64 -10.79
N ARG A 57 11.87 -31.63 -9.47
CA ARG A 57 11.43 -30.41 -8.76
C ARG A 57 12.55 -29.46 -8.42
N SER A 58 13.71 -29.96 -8.05
CA SER A 58 14.87 -29.10 -7.82
C SER A 58 15.28 -28.33 -9.09
N ALA A 59 15.03 -28.90 -10.25
CA ALA A 59 15.22 -28.23 -11.54
C ALA A 59 14.16 -27.14 -11.83
N TRP A 60 12.97 -27.23 -11.21
CA TRP A 60 11.87 -26.26 -11.40
C TRP A 60 11.82 -25.16 -10.34
N TYR A 61 12.41 -25.41 -9.17
CA TYR A 61 12.37 -24.52 -8.00
C TYR A 61 13.75 -24.39 -7.38
N GLY A 62 14.69 -23.92 -8.19
CA GLY A 62 16.06 -23.66 -7.74
C GLY A 62 16.22 -22.57 -6.68
N ASP A 63 15.10 -21.92 -6.30
CA ASP A 63 15.09 -20.81 -5.37
C ASP A 63 15.08 -21.33 -3.93
N ALA A 64 16.05 -20.95 -3.14
CA ALA A 64 16.09 -21.19 -1.70
C ALA A 64 15.45 -20.04 -0.94
N GLN A 65 14.78 -20.35 0.16
CA GLN A 65 14.30 -19.34 1.10
C GLN A 65 14.81 -19.68 2.49
N GLY A 66 15.48 -18.71 3.11
CA GLY A 66 16.08 -18.87 4.41
C GLY A 66 15.74 -17.71 5.34
N THR A 67 16.05 -17.92 6.60
CA THR A 67 15.94 -16.88 7.64
C THR A 67 17.30 -16.67 8.28
N ASP A 68 17.68 -15.41 8.44
CA ASP A 68 18.87 -15.03 9.18
C ASP A 68 18.82 -15.64 10.59
N PRO A 69 19.86 -16.39 11.03
CA PRO A 69 19.91 -16.90 12.39
C PRO A 69 19.81 -15.81 13.48
N ASN A 70 20.14 -14.57 13.14
CA ASN A 70 20.03 -13.41 14.02
C ASN A 70 18.73 -12.61 13.80
N PHE A 71 17.77 -13.14 13.03
CA PHE A 71 16.51 -12.47 12.80
C PHE A 71 15.75 -12.26 14.12
N GLU A 72 15.43 -11.00 14.41
CA GLU A 72 14.64 -10.60 15.56
C GLU A 72 13.19 -10.27 15.16
N ALA A 73 12.30 -10.46 16.13
CA ALA A 73 10.90 -10.11 15.93
C ALA A 73 10.74 -8.61 15.66
N PRO A 74 9.92 -8.21 14.67
CA PRO A 74 9.70 -6.81 14.36
C PRO A 74 9.29 -6.00 15.58
N SER A 75 10.03 -4.92 15.80
CA SER A 75 9.86 -4.02 16.93
C SER A 75 10.00 -2.57 16.52
N LYS A 76 9.34 -1.68 17.28
CA LYS A 76 9.39 -0.23 17.08
C LYS A 76 9.48 0.47 18.43
N TRP A 77 10.21 1.56 18.46
CA TRP A 77 10.09 2.57 19.50
C TRP A 77 8.92 3.47 19.19
N ARG A 78 8.04 3.70 20.17
CA ARG A 78 6.89 4.59 20.04
C ARG A 78 6.93 5.65 21.12
N GLN A 79 6.73 6.90 20.69
CA GLN A 79 6.61 8.07 21.55
C GLN A 79 5.26 8.74 21.25
N ASN A 80 4.56 9.16 22.31
CA ASN A 80 3.34 9.91 22.21
C ASN A 80 3.37 11.07 23.22
N ILE A 81 3.00 12.26 22.76
CA ILE A 81 2.83 13.44 23.60
C ILE A 81 1.49 14.05 23.25
N GLY A 82 0.63 14.27 24.25
CA GLY A 82 -0.67 14.90 24.09
C GLY A 82 -0.86 16.09 25.01
N LEU A 83 -1.62 17.09 24.57
CA LEU A 83 -2.04 18.26 25.33
C LEU A 83 -3.52 18.50 25.12
N ASP A 84 -4.28 18.50 26.20
CA ASP A 84 -5.70 18.86 26.23
C ASP A 84 -5.90 20.23 26.89
N ILE A 85 -6.67 21.11 26.25
CA ILE A 85 -6.98 22.45 26.71
C ILE A 85 -8.50 22.66 26.68
N ILE A 86 -9.11 22.79 27.85
CA ILE A 86 -10.52 23.14 27.97
C ILE A 86 -10.64 24.59 28.31
N THR A 87 -11.29 25.38 27.45
CA THR A 87 -11.47 26.82 27.65
C THR A 87 -12.69 27.11 28.50
N LYS A 88 -12.72 28.30 29.18
CA LYS A 88 -13.90 28.79 29.90
C LYS A 88 -15.15 28.96 29.01
N LYS A 89 -14.96 29.12 27.70
CA LYS A 89 -16.05 29.18 26.72
C LYS A 89 -16.54 27.81 26.24
N GLY A 90 -16.01 26.72 26.81
CA GLY A 90 -16.39 25.32 26.51
C GLY A 90 -15.87 24.82 25.16
N TYR A 91 -14.80 25.39 24.62
CA TYR A 91 -14.02 24.72 23.56
C TYR A 91 -13.06 23.76 24.22
N ASP A 92 -12.97 22.57 23.60
CA ASP A 92 -12.03 21.53 23.97
C ASP A 92 -11.08 21.32 22.78
N PHE A 93 -9.78 21.59 23.01
CA PHE A 93 -8.71 21.43 22.04
C PHE A 93 -7.77 20.33 22.49
N THR A 94 -7.46 19.40 21.60
CA THR A 94 -6.43 18.37 21.79
C THR A 94 -5.37 18.53 20.71
N VAL A 95 -4.10 18.46 21.10
CA VAL A 95 -2.96 18.35 20.19
C VAL A 95 -2.21 17.08 20.56
N GLU A 96 -2.01 16.19 19.61
CA GLU A 96 -1.26 14.94 19.79
C GLU A 96 -0.11 14.86 18.81
N TYR A 97 1.06 14.47 19.30
CA TYR A 97 2.22 14.11 18.48
C TYR A 97 2.57 12.66 18.74
N ASN A 98 2.67 11.89 17.66
CA ASN A 98 3.08 10.49 17.66
C ASN A 98 4.32 10.32 16.80
N LYS A 99 5.30 9.56 17.31
CA LYS A 99 6.49 9.17 16.55
C LYS A 99 6.76 7.69 16.76
N ASP A 100 6.93 6.98 15.64
CA ASP A 100 7.38 5.59 15.59
C ASP A 100 8.73 5.52 14.88
N GLU A 101 9.69 4.78 15.45
CA GLU A 101 10.96 4.46 14.81
C GLU A 101 11.12 2.95 14.77
N THR A 102 11.42 2.41 13.59
CA THR A 102 11.65 0.97 13.41
C THR A 102 12.98 0.60 14.08
N SER A 103 12.95 -0.33 15.02
CA SER A 103 14.13 -0.96 15.61
C SER A 103 14.51 -2.21 14.80
N GLU A 104 13.57 -3.14 14.67
CA GLU A 104 13.72 -4.37 13.90
C GLU A 104 12.57 -4.48 12.91
N GLY A 105 12.79 -4.08 11.67
CA GLY A 105 11.83 -4.23 10.56
C GLY A 105 12.10 -5.49 9.76
N VAL A 106 11.11 -5.97 9.02
CA VAL A 106 11.31 -7.07 8.07
C VAL A 106 12.06 -6.59 6.85
N PHE A 107 13.07 -7.32 6.44
CA PHE A 107 13.82 -7.10 5.22
C PHE A 107 14.07 -8.40 4.47
N TYR A 108 13.88 -8.39 3.17
CA TYR A 108 14.23 -9.50 2.28
C TYR A 108 15.43 -9.11 1.42
N LYS A 109 16.44 -9.99 1.37
CA LYS A 109 17.55 -9.93 0.42
C LYS A 109 17.39 -11.08 -0.57
N ASP A 110 17.87 -10.88 -1.79
CA ASP A 110 18.03 -11.98 -2.73
C ASP A 110 19.53 -12.32 -2.86
N LEU A 111 19.95 -13.39 -2.18
CA LEU A 111 21.34 -13.83 -2.18
C LEU A 111 21.78 -14.49 -3.48
N GLY A 112 20.82 -14.85 -4.35
CA GLY A 112 21.08 -15.41 -5.68
C GLY A 112 21.50 -14.39 -6.71
N LEU A 113 21.30 -13.08 -6.44
CA LEU A 113 21.63 -12.01 -7.38
C LEU A 113 23.13 -11.80 -7.51
N THR A 114 23.60 -11.77 -8.76
CA THR A 114 24.96 -11.37 -9.11
C THR A 114 24.91 -10.16 -10.03
N GLN A 115 25.53 -9.07 -9.64
CA GLN A 115 25.63 -7.89 -10.49
C GLN A 115 26.53 -8.17 -11.68
N THR A 116 26.04 -7.95 -12.90
CA THR A 116 26.74 -8.23 -14.18
C THR A 116 27.25 -6.98 -14.87
N GLY A 117 26.73 -5.81 -14.49
CA GLY A 117 27.09 -4.52 -15.10
C GLY A 117 26.23 -3.38 -14.56
N SER A 118 26.09 -2.34 -15.37
CA SER A 118 25.23 -1.19 -15.05
C SER A 118 24.60 -0.63 -16.32
N LEU A 119 23.40 -0.07 -16.20
CA LEU A 119 22.73 0.69 -17.25
C LEU A 119 23.30 2.13 -17.33
N ALA A 120 22.89 2.87 -18.33
CA ALA A 120 23.40 4.22 -18.59
C ALA A 120 23.12 5.21 -17.47
N ASP A 121 22.04 5.04 -16.69
CA ASP A 121 21.71 5.84 -15.52
C ASP A 121 22.43 5.40 -14.22
N GLY A 122 23.29 4.37 -14.31
CA GLY A 122 24.09 3.85 -13.21
C GLY A 122 23.44 2.74 -12.38
N ARG A 123 22.17 2.39 -12.61
CA ARG A 123 21.55 1.23 -11.91
C ARG A 123 22.21 -0.07 -12.32
N GLY A 124 22.32 -1.00 -11.38
CA GLY A 124 22.93 -2.31 -11.62
C GLY A 124 22.11 -3.17 -12.58
N THR A 125 22.81 -4.00 -13.36
CA THR A 125 22.22 -5.14 -14.08
C THR A 125 22.59 -6.42 -13.36
N TYR A 126 21.71 -7.42 -13.40
CA TYR A 126 21.83 -8.61 -12.57
C TYR A 126 21.56 -9.89 -13.37
N SER A 127 22.12 -10.99 -12.87
CA SER A 127 21.79 -12.36 -13.26
C SER A 127 21.60 -13.22 -12.01
N GLY A 128 21.00 -14.38 -12.16
CA GLY A 128 20.54 -15.21 -11.06
C GLY A 128 19.26 -14.65 -10.49
N ALA A 129 18.83 -15.02 -9.39
CA ALA A 129 17.77 -14.54 -8.52
C ALA A 129 17.00 -15.68 -7.87
N GLY A 130 16.35 -15.40 -6.74
CA GLY A 130 15.36 -16.28 -6.13
C GLY A 130 15.78 -16.90 -4.80
N ASP A 131 16.99 -16.64 -4.34
CA ASP A 131 17.46 -17.11 -3.02
C ASP A 131 17.12 -16.07 -1.96
N PHE A 132 15.87 -16.05 -1.51
CA PHE A 132 15.38 -15.04 -0.57
C PHE A 132 15.81 -15.32 0.85
N TRP A 133 16.36 -14.29 1.49
CA TRP A 133 16.84 -14.30 2.86
C TRP A 133 16.09 -13.29 3.70
N LEU A 134 15.30 -13.79 4.67
CA LEU A 134 14.61 -12.95 5.64
C LEU A 134 15.57 -12.46 6.69
N THR A 135 15.73 -11.15 6.85
CA THR A 135 16.58 -10.50 7.84
C THR A 135 15.90 -9.23 8.37
N ASN A 136 16.59 -8.44 9.18
CA ASN A 136 16.08 -7.22 9.74
C ASN A 136 16.63 -5.95 9.08
N THR A 137 15.91 -4.85 9.28
CA THR A 137 16.34 -3.49 9.01
C THR A 137 15.88 -2.56 10.12
N ASN A 138 16.68 -1.56 10.44
CA ASN A 138 16.29 -0.47 11.32
C ASN A 138 15.77 0.76 10.56
N LYS A 139 15.57 0.64 9.25
CA LYS A 139 15.04 1.72 8.41
C LYS A 139 13.52 1.73 8.46
N GLY A 140 12.97 2.92 8.59
CA GLY A 140 11.53 3.19 8.62
C GLY A 140 11.12 3.96 9.86
N GLN A 141 10.23 4.92 9.65
CA GLN A 141 9.71 5.78 10.70
C GLN A 141 8.30 6.25 10.34
N ALA A 142 7.57 6.73 11.34
CA ALA A 142 6.31 7.43 11.12
C ALA A 142 6.18 8.54 12.16
N GLU A 143 5.72 9.70 11.70
CA GLU A 143 5.40 10.85 12.56
C GLU A 143 4.01 11.36 12.20
N ALA A 144 3.21 11.69 13.21
CA ALA A 144 1.90 12.28 13.00
C ALA A 144 1.63 13.36 14.05
N ILE A 145 1.11 14.49 13.59
CA ILE A 145 0.54 15.53 14.46
C ILE A 145 -0.95 15.63 14.19
N THR A 146 -1.76 15.58 15.25
CA THR A 146 -3.22 15.68 15.17
C THR A 146 -3.70 16.84 16.01
N PHE A 147 -4.55 17.69 15.43
CA PHE A 147 -5.28 18.76 16.11
C PHE A 147 -6.75 18.41 16.12
N ILE A 148 -7.37 18.45 17.28
CA ILE A 148 -8.81 18.19 17.47
C ILE A 148 -9.43 19.40 18.17
N MET A 149 -10.59 19.83 17.70
CA MET A 149 -11.42 20.81 18.37
C MET A 149 -12.84 20.27 18.52
N LYS A 150 -13.39 20.36 19.73
CA LYS A 150 -14.79 20.01 20.02
C LYS A 150 -15.51 21.21 20.66
N LYS A 151 -16.81 21.31 20.36
CA LYS A 151 -17.66 22.35 20.94
C LYS A 151 -19.13 21.90 20.91
N ALA A 152 -19.81 22.13 22.03
CA ALA A 152 -21.27 22.05 22.10
C ALA A 152 -21.90 23.48 22.06
N PHE A 153 -22.95 23.63 21.26
CA PHE A 153 -23.75 24.86 21.09
C PHE A 153 -25.22 24.48 21.26
N GLY A 154 -25.71 24.41 22.51
CA GLY A 154 -27.09 23.96 22.78
C GLY A 154 -27.29 22.52 22.24
N ASP A 155 -28.21 22.39 21.28
CA ASP A 155 -28.59 21.10 20.67
C ASP A 155 -27.58 20.59 19.62
N VAL A 156 -26.54 21.36 19.31
CA VAL A 156 -25.51 21.04 18.32
C VAL A 156 -24.21 20.68 19.00
N GLN A 157 -23.63 19.51 18.61
CA GLN A 157 -22.27 19.13 18.94
C GLN A 157 -21.43 19.17 17.66
N PHE A 158 -20.29 19.83 17.71
CA PHE A 158 -19.36 19.93 16.60
C PHE A 158 -17.97 19.43 17.00
N MET A 159 -17.37 18.67 16.12
CA MET A 159 -15.96 18.26 16.23
C MET A 159 -15.28 18.45 14.88
N THR A 160 -14.05 18.93 14.90
CA THR A 160 -13.17 18.86 13.73
C THR A 160 -11.79 18.36 14.15
N ALA A 161 -11.16 17.62 13.26
CA ALA A 161 -9.80 17.13 13.44
C ALA A 161 -9.01 17.30 12.14
N TYR A 162 -7.73 17.60 12.30
CA TYR A 162 -6.76 17.60 11.22
C TYR A 162 -5.55 16.79 11.64
N THR A 163 -5.15 15.84 10.80
CA THR A 163 -3.92 15.06 10.98
C THR A 163 -2.99 15.30 9.80
N ASN A 164 -1.74 15.61 10.10
CA ASN A 164 -0.64 15.54 9.15
C ASN A 164 0.27 14.37 9.55
N MET A 165 0.58 13.51 8.60
CA MET A 165 1.38 12.31 8.80
C MET A 165 2.51 12.25 7.77
N ASN A 166 3.71 11.88 8.23
CA ASN A 166 4.82 11.44 7.39
C ASN A 166 5.23 10.04 7.83
N SER A 167 5.43 9.14 6.87
CA SER A 167 5.80 7.76 7.17
C SER A 167 6.65 7.18 6.06
N ASP A 168 7.75 6.56 6.45
CA ASP A 168 8.66 5.85 5.56
C ASP A 168 8.74 4.38 5.95
N ASP A 169 8.82 3.51 4.95
CA ASP A 169 9.12 2.08 5.11
C ASP A 169 10.07 1.59 4.02
N VAL A 170 10.60 0.38 4.19
CA VAL A 170 11.41 -0.29 3.15
C VAL A 170 10.53 -1.16 2.28
N TYR A 171 9.64 -1.95 2.91
CA TYR A 171 8.70 -2.82 2.23
C TYR A 171 7.28 -2.54 2.68
N PRO A 172 6.32 -2.39 1.77
CA PRO A 172 4.90 -2.26 2.13
C PRO A 172 4.32 -3.56 2.72
N LEU A 173 4.97 -4.70 2.51
CA LEU A 173 4.58 -6.02 3.03
C LEU A 173 3.11 -6.37 2.73
N THR A 174 2.67 -6.08 1.52
CA THR A 174 1.29 -6.33 1.07
C THR A 174 1.03 -7.80 0.73
N SER A 175 2.07 -8.61 0.64
CA SER A 175 2.00 -10.05 0.34
C SER A 175 2.50 -10.91 1.50
N ALA A 176 1.90 -12.08 1.61
CA ALA A 176 2.36 -13.14 2.50
C ALA A 176 3.55 -13.96 1.92
N GLN A 177 4.02 -13.69 0.71
CA GLN A 177 5.13 -14.39 0.07
C GLN A 177 6.35 -13.49 -0.03
N ALA A 178 7.53 -14.01 0.31
CA ALA A 178 8.80 -13.28 0.23
C ALA A 178 9.05 -12.74 -1.19
N GLU A 179 8.90 -13.61 -2.21
CA GLU A 179 9.04 -13.24 -3.61
C GLU A 179 8.11 -12.10 -4.02
N SER A 180 6.84 -12.16 -3.62
CA SER A 180 5.88 -11.11 -3.95
C SER A 180 6.16 -9.81 -3.18
N ALA A 181 6.53 -9.90 -1.89
CA ALA A 181 6.93 -8.72 -1.12
C ALA A 181 8.18 -8.06 -1.73
N TYR A 182 9.14 -8.88 -2.17
CA TYR A 182 10.33 -8.41 -2.86
C TYR A 182 10.01 -7.84 -4.25
N GLY A 183 9.29 -8.59 -5.09
CA GLY A 183 9.06 -8.27 -6.50
C GLY A 183 8.10 -7.10 -6.74
N TYR A 184 7.09 -6.90 -5.86
CA TYR A 184 6.11 -5.82 -5.98
C TYR A 184 6.51 -4.52 -5.25
N THR A 185 7.78 -4.34 -4.88
CA THR A 185 8.26 -3.11 -4.28
C THR A 185 9.05 -2.30 -5.30
N GLN A 186 8.53 -1.13 -5.67
CA GLN A 186 9.16 -0.25 -6.64
C GLN A 186 10.56 0.19 -6.15
N ARG A 187 11.54 0.09 -7.04
CA ARG A 187 12.93 0.44 -6.74
C ARG A 187 13.69 0.91 -7.97
N TRP A 188 14.75 1.65 -7.72
CA TRP A 188 15.67 2.07 -8.77
C TRP A 188 16.70 0.99 -9.06
N ASP A 189 17.27 0.38 -8.04
CA ASP A 189 18.33 -0.62 -8.15
C ASP A 189 18.00 -1.89 -7.34
N GLY A 190 18.34 -3.05 -7.90
CA GLY A 190 17.87 -4.37 -7.48
C GLY A 190 17.97 -4.67 -5.99
N GLU A 191 19.15 -4.45 -5.37
CA GLU A 191 19.38 -4.76 -3.95
C GLU A 191 19.45 -3.53 -3.04
N ASN A 192 19.52 -2.31 -3.60
CA ASN A 192 19.68 -1.08 -2.83
C ASN A 192 18.33 -0.47 -2.41
N LEU A 193 17.53 -1.21 -1.64
CA LEU A 193 16.30 -0.68 -1.06
C LEU A 193 16.61 0.22 0.13
N ASN A 194 16.16 1.47 0.01
CA ASN A 194 16.15 2.42 1.11
C ASN A 194 14.71 2.64 1.61
N ALA A 195 14.59 3.14 2.84
CA ALA A 195 13.31 3.64 3.30
C ALA A 195 12.85 4.79 2.38
N SER A 196 11.58 4.75 2.03
CA SER A 196 10.90 5.75 1.23
C SER A 196 9.48 5.89 1.72
N ARG A 197 8.74 6.89 1.25
CA ARG A 197 7.35 7.15 1.67
C ARG A 197 6.53 5.87 1.65
N SER A 198 5.82 5.61 2.74
CA SER A 198 4.98 4.41 2.87
C SER A 198 3.78 4.46 1.94
N SER A 199 3.47 3.34 1.29
CA SER A 199 2.26 3.20 0.46
C SER A 199 0.96 3.41 1.24
N PHE A 200 0.98 3.22 2.57
CA PHE A 200 -0.17 3.37 3.46
C PHE A 200 -0.28 4.77 4.09
N MET A 201 0.60 5.70 3.72
CA MET A 201 0.60 7.03 4.28
C MET A 201 -0.60 7.83 3.78
N VAL A 202 -1.31 8.47 4.71
CA VAL A 202 -2.29 9.52 4.41
C VAL A 202 -1.70 10.82 4.94
N GLU A 203 -1.04 11.58 4.05
CA GLU A 203 -0.28 12.78 4.43
C GLU A 203 -1.14 13.84 5.14
N HIS A 204 -2.35 14.05 4.64
CA HIS A 204 -3.31 15.02 5.19
C HIS A 204 -4.68 14.39 5.32
N LYS A 205 -5.29 14.50 6.49
CA LYS A 205 -6.67 14.08 6.74
C LYS A 205 -7.42 15.11 7.54
N PHE A 206 -8.55 15.57 7.01
CA PHE A 206 -9.54 16.41 7.69
C PHE A 206 -10.76 15.59 8.02
N LEU A 207 -11.25 15.71 9.22
CA LEU A 207 -12.51 15.13 9.70
C LEU A 207 -13.35 16.24 10.33
N ALA A 208 -14.63 16.31 9.99
CA ALA A 208 -15.59 17.15 10.73
C ALA A 208 -16.85 16.33 11.00
N THR A 209 -17.38 16.45 12.21
CA THR A 209 -18.68 15.90 12.59
C THR A 209 -19.58 16.96 13.13
N LEU A 210 -20.87 16.86 12.83
CA LEU A 210 -21.89 17.71 13.37
C LEU A 210 -23.10 16.85 13.77
N ASP A 211 -23.42 16.84 15.04
CA ASP A 211 -24.58 16.17 15.58
C ASP A 211 -25.58 17.23 16.07
N TYR A 212 -26.83 17.15 15.56
CA TYR A 212 -27.94 17.98 16.01
C TYR A 212 -29.04 17.08 16.56
N THR A 213 -29.40 17.29 17.82
CA THR A 213 -30.45 16.50 18.50
C THR A 213 -31.55 17.43 18.96
N ARG A 214 -32.79 17.14 18.56
CA ARG A 214 -33.97 17.92 18.98
C ARG A 214 -35.22 17.03 18.99
N GLN A 215 -36.13 17.34 19.85
CA GLN A 215 -37.46 16.73 19.86
C GLN A 215 -38.32 17.35 18.75
N ILE A 216 -38.47 16.65 17.62
CA ILE A 216 -39.24 17.08 16.44
C ILE A 216 -40.57 16.35 16.39
N ILE A 217 -40.60 15.07 16.75
CA ILE A 217 -41.80 14.23 16.73
C ILE A 217 -42.21 13.91 18.17
N GLY A 218 -43.18 14.63 18.67
CA GLY A 218 -43.59 14.53 20.08
C GLY A 218 -42.47 14.88 21.05
N ASN A 219 -42.31 14.04 22.12
CA ASN A 219 -41.23 14.17 23.10
C ASN A 219 -40.04 13.25 22.78
N ASN A 220 -39.96 12.76 21.55
CA ASN A 220 -38.90 11.82 21.13
C ASN A 220 -37.77 12.56 20.41
N ASP A 221 -36.55 12.09 20.63
CA ASP A 221 -35.38 12.70 20.02
C ASP A 221 -35.26 12.33 18.54
N THR A 222 -35.13 13.37 17.72
CA THR A 222 -34.65 13.26 16.32
C THR A 222 -33.21 13.74 16.31
N ARG A 223 -32.29 12.92 15.75
CA ARG A 223 -30.87 13.26 15.65
C ARG A 223 -30.44 13.24 14.21
N PHE A 224 -29.70 14.28 13.80
CA PHE A 224 -29.02 14.39 12.53
C PHE A 224 -27.51 14.35 12.80
N SER A 225 -26.82 13.37 12.23
CA SER A 225 -25.37 13.20 12.37
C SER A 225 -24.72 13.31 11.00
N LEU A 226 -23.93 14.34 10.78
CA LEU A 226 -23.11 14.56 9.58
C LEU A 226 -21.67 14.18 9.89
N VAL A 227 -21.04 13.46 8.96
CA VAL A 227 -19.60 13.14 9.00
C VAL A 227 -19.00 13.52 7.66
N PHE A 228 -18.08 14.45 7.69
CA PHE A 228 -17.28 14.86 6.52
C PHE A 228 -15.85 14.43 6.69
N VAL A 229 -15.30 13.77 5.67
CA VAL A 229 -13.89 13.38 5.57
C VAL A 229 -13.30 13.94 4.29
N ARG A 230 -12.13 14.56 4.37
CA ARG A 230 -11.29 14.90 3.23
C ARG A 230 -9.87 14.44 3.53
N LYS A 231 -9.30 13.62 2.62
CA LYS A 231 -7.94 13.09 2.79
C LYS A 231 -7.14 13.20 1.50
N ALA A 232 -5.82 13.33 1.64
CA ALA A 232 -4.89 13.15 0.54
C ALA A 232 -5.03 11.72 -0.02
N GLY A 233 -4.88 11.58 -1.33
CA GLY A 233 -4.81 10.26 -1.96
C GLY A 233 -3.56 9.50 -1.54
N GLU A 234 -3.57 8.20 -1.78
CA GLU A 234 -2.44 7.33 -1.44
C GLU A 234 -1.20 7.68 -2.26
N PRO A 235 -0.01 7.58 -1.68
CA PRO A 235 1.23 7.75 -2.40
C PRO A 235 1.39 6.74 -3.52
N TYR A 236 2.00 7.14 -4.63
CA TYR A 236 2.34 6.25 -5.73
C TYR A 236 3.70 6.56 -6.36
N SER A 237 4.26 5.56 -7.00
CA SER A 237 5.53 5.62 -7.73
C SER A 237 5.28 5.77 -9.23
N VAL A 238 6.26 6.35 -9.93
CA VAL A 238 6.30 6.32 -11.39
C VAL A 238 7.37 5.33 -11.83
N SER A 239 6.94 4.30 -12.54
CA SER A 239 7.80 3.24 -13.08
C SER A 239 7.79 3.22 -14.60
N PHE A 240 8.65 2.38 -15.15
CA PHE A 240 8.57 2.00 -16.54
C PHE A 240 7.36 1.08 -16.80
N ASP A 241 6.76 1.21 -17.97
CA ASP A 241 5.96 0.17 -18.59
C ASP A 241 6.87 -0.68 -19.48
N GLU A 242 7.19 -1.88 -19.02
CA GLU A 242 8.18 -2.78 -19.63
C GLU A 242 7.50 -3.97 -20.30
N PRO A 243 7.96 -4.39 -21.49
CA PRO A 243 7.41 -5.59 -22.13
C PRO A 243 7.89 -6.86 -21.42
N GLY A 244 6.95 -7.70 -21.00
CA GLY A 244 7.24 -9.01 -20.42
C GLY A 244 7.37 -9.03 -18.90
N TYR A 245 8.01 -10.08 -18.38
CA TYR A 245 8.09 -10.32 -16.93
C TYR A 245 9.43 -9.93 -16.30
N ASN A 246 10.44 -9.63 -17.10
CA ASN A 246 11.78 -9.34 -16.61
C ASN A 246 12.03 -7.84 -16.62
N SER A 247 12.51 -7.33 -15.49
CA SER A 247 12.95 -5.95 -15.35
C SER A 247 14.08 -5.62 -16.33
N VAL A 248 14.15 -4.35 -16.78
CA VAL A 248 15.28 -3.79 -17.54
C VAL A 248 16.63 -4.07 -16.87
N THR A 249 16.66 -4.33 -15.58
CA THR A 249 17.86 -4.68 -14.83
C THR A 249 18.26 -6.15 -14.95
N GLY A 250 17.46 -7.00 -15.61
CA GLY A 250 17.73 -8.44 -15.75
C GLY A 250 17.42 -9.27 -14.49
N ASN A 251 16.95 -8.65 -13.40
CA ASN A 251 16.53 -9.37 -12.20
C ASN A 251 15.17 -10.06 -12.45
N SER A 252 15.20 -11.39 -12.62
CA SER A 252 14.02 -12.20 -12.96
C SER A 252 12.98 -12.34 -11.83
N ARG A 253 13.32 -11.90 -10.61
CA ARG A 253 12.40 -11.91 -9.46
C ARG A 253 11.87 -10.53 -9.10
N PHE A 254 12.33 -9.53 -9.81
CA PHE A 254 11.80 -8.19 -9.75
C PHE A 254 10.91 -7.98 -10.97
N TYR A 255 9.62 -7.76 -10.73
CA TYR A 255 8.66 -7.61 -11.81
C TYR A 255 8.98 -6.36 -12.64
N ALA A 256 8.87 -6.49 -13.96
CA ALA A 256 9.25 -5.49 -14.93
C ALA A 256 8.67 -4.11 -14.61
N ASP A 257 7.39 -4.06 -14.36
CA ASP A 257 6.62 -2.84 -14.13
C ASP A 257 6.93 -2.10 -12.80
N TYR A 258 7.93 -2.56 -12.03
CA TYR A 258 8.27 -1.97 -10.72
C TYR A 258 9.63 -1.27 -10.71
N SER A 259 10.31 -1.21 -11.87
CA SER A 259 11.51 -0.40 -12.04
C SER A 259 11.15 1.09 -12.08
N LEU A 260 11.63 1.88 -11.11
CA LEU A 260 11.41 3.33 -11.12
C LEU A 260 11.92 3.93 -12.42
N ALA A 261 11.08 4.72 -13.09
CA ALA A 261 11.38 5.27 -14.39
C ALA A 261 12.49 6.31 -14.34
N TYR A 262 13.47 6.23 -15.25
CA TYR A 262 14.38 7.32 -15.51
C TYR A 262 13.65 8.46 -16.22
N ILE A 263 13.81 9.68 -15.74
CA ILE A 263 13.15 10.88 -16.26
C ILE A 263 14.14 11.66 -17.15
N PRO A 264 13.95 11.66 -18.47
CA PRO A 264 14.90 12.31 -19.39
C PRO A 264 15.06 13.81 -19.14
N THR A 265 16.27 14.31 -19.34
CA THR A 265 16.57 15.76 -19.29
C THR A 265 16.03 16.51 -20.50
N GLY A 266 15.93 15.83 -21.65
CA GLY A 266 15.50 16.37 -22.93
C GLY A 266 15.54 15.33 -24.05
N ALA A 267 15.22 15.74 -25.26
CA ALA A 267 15.22 14.86 -26.44
C ALA A 267 16.61 14.30 -26.82
N THR A 268 17.67 14.90 -26.29
CA THR A 268 19.08 14.50 -26.56
C THR A 268 19.77 13.95 -25.32
N ASP A 269 18.99 13.47 -24.34
CA ASP A 269 19.53 12.86 -23.15
C ASP A 269 20.38 11.63 -23.49
N PRO A 270 21.64 11.52 -22.97
CA PRO A 270 22.53 10.41 -23.33
C PRO A 270 22.10 9.06 -22.75
N ASN A 271 21.21 9.03 -21.78
CA ASN A 271 20.77 7.80 -21.12
C ASN A 271 19.55 7.14 -21.80
N VAL A 272 18.99 7.78 -22.85
CA VAL A 272 17.78 7.30 -23.51
C VAL A 272 17.92 7.34 -25.04
N VAL A 273 17.17 6.46 -25.70
CA VAL A 273 16.93 6.51 -27.14
C VAL A 273 15.42 6.51 -27.34
N PHE A 274 14.89 7.56 -27.93
CA PHE A 274 13.48 7.65 -28.27
C PHE A 274 13.18 6.96 -29.60
N ALA A 275 12.06 6.25 -29.69
CA ALA A 275 11.63 5.57 -30.90
C ALA A 275 11.40 6.54 -32.09
N SER A 276 11.01 7.78 -31.80
CA SER A 276 10.86 8.86 -32.77
C SER A 276 10.95 10.25 -32.12
N SER A 277 11.04 11.30 -32.93
CA SER A 277 10.93 12.69 -32.44
C SER A 277 9.58 12.99 -31.82
N ASP A 278 8.51 12.37 -32.31
CA ASP A 278 7.16 12.57 -31.77
C ASP A 278 7.03 11.93 -30.38
N VAL A 279 7.61 10.75 -30.16
CA VAL A 279 7.71 10.13 -28.84
C VAL A 279 8.52 11.00 -27.89
N ALA A 280 9.67 11.54 -28.33
CA ALA A 280 10.47 12.44 -27.51
C ALA A 280 9.67 13.69 -27.10
N ASN A 281 8.94 14.30 -28.05
CA ASN A 281 8.09 15.47 -27.79
C ASN A 281 6.96 15.13 -26.79
N ALA A 282 6.27 14.00 -26.97
CA ALA A 282 5.17 13.58 -26.09
C ALA A 282 5.68 13.32 -24.66
N VAL A 283 6.76 12.56 -24.51
CA VAL A 283 7.39 12.29 -23.21
C VAL A 283 7.84 13.56 -22.53
N MET A 284 8.52 14.44 -23.25
CA MET A 284 9.01 15.70 -22.68
C MET A 284 7.89 16.68 -22.35
N ALA A 285 6.80 16.71 -23.14
CA ALA A 285 5.60 17.48 -22.81
C ALA A 285 4.98 16.99 -21.49
N HIS A 286 4.83 15.68 -21.31
CA HIS A 286 4.33 15.09 -20.08
C HIS A 286 5.25 15.38 -18.88
N VAL A 287 6.56 15.15 -19.02
CA VAL A 287 7.55 15.46 -17.97
C VAL A 287 7.49 16.93 -17.56
N ASN A 288 7.40 17.85 -18.53
CA ASN A 288 7.40 19.29 -18.27
C ASN A 288 6.10 19.81 -17.64
N SER A 289 4.98 19.14 -17.90
CA SER A 289 3.65 19.52 -17.37
C SER A 289 3.31 18.91 -16.01
N THR A 290 4.17 18.02 -15.50
CA THR A 290 3.92 17.26 -14.26
C THR A 290 5.03 17.47 -13.23
N GLY A 291 4.85 16.92 -12.02
CA GLY A 291 5.86 16.85 -10.96
C GLY A 291 7.12 16.08 -11.33
N LEU A 292 7.11 15.31 -12.43
CA LEU A 292 8.28 14.60 -12.96
C LEU A 292 9.42 15.56 -13.36
N SER A 293 9.09 16.81 -13.71
CA SER A 293 10.08 17.85 -14.08
C SER A 293 11.14 18.09 -13.01
N ALA A 294 10.83 17.83 -11.74
CA ALA A 294 11.78 17.95 -10.61
C ALA A 294 12.84 16.85 -10.57
N TYR A 295 12.65 15.77 -11.34
CA TYR A 295 13.50 14.57 -11.32
C TYR A 295 14.25 14.32 -12.61
N LYS A 296 14.31 15.31 -13.50
CA LYS A 296 15.06 15.22 -14.77
C LYS A 296 16.52 14.81 -14.56
N GLY A 297 16.98 13.83 -15.33
CA GLY A 297 18.31 13.26 -15.23
C GLY A 297 18.46 12.22 -14.12
N SER A 298 17.35 11.79 -13.49
CA SER A 298 17.33 10.81 -12.42
C SER A 298 15.99 10.07 -12.43
N HIS A 299 15.60 9.47 -11.31
CA HIS A 299 14.30 8.85 -11.06
C HIS A 299 13.59 9.59 -9.91
N ALA A 300 12.26 9.57 -9.90
CA ALA A 300 11.51 9.97 -8.73
C ALA A 300 11.64 8.86 -7.64
N PRO A 301 11.82 9.22 -6.36
CA PRO A 301 11.79 8.24 -5.28
C PRO A 301 10.49 7.42 -5.28
N ARG A 302 10.53 6.23 -4.69
CA ARG A 302 9.32 5.43 -4.47
C ARG A 302 8.26 6.25 -3.73
N ASN A 303 7.02 6.21 -4.22
CA ASN A 303 5.89 6.90 -3.63
C ASN A 303 6.05 8.45 -3.57
N ALA A 304 6.76 9.04 -4.55
CA ALA A 304 7.00 10.49 -4.59
C ALA A 304 5.74 11.31 -4.84
N PHE A 305 4.69 10.72 -5.41
CA PHE A 305 3.48 11.40 -5.83
C PHE A 305 2.28 10.93 -5.02
N ASN A 306 1.20 11.71 -5.02
CA ASN A 306 -0.07 11.34 -4.37
C ASN A 306 -1.17 11.19 -5.42
N SER A 307 -1.99 10.16 -5.28
CA SER A 307 -3.26 10.01 -5.97
C SER A 307 -4.19 11.20 -5.66
N PRO A 308 -5.26 11.42 -6.45
CA PRO A 308 -6.17 12.53 -6.22
C PRO A 308 -6.79 12.54 -4.81
N TRP A 309 -7.05 13.75 -4.31
CA TRP A 309 -7.72 13.94 -3.02
C TRP A 309 -9.13 13.35 -3.06
N TYR A 310 -9.51 12.73 -1.95
CA TYR A 310 -10.82 12.15 -1.73
C TYR A 310 -11.62 12.94 -0.70
N SER A 311 -12.91 13.15 -0.98
CA SER A 311 -13.85 13.76 -0.04
C SER A 311 -15.13 12.93 0.06
N ARG A 312 -15.65 12.74 1.27
CA ARG A 312 -16.89 12.01 1.54
C ARG A 312 -17.73 12.74 2.58
N LEU A 313 -19.03 12.77 2.36
CA LEU A 313 -20.03 13.28 3.31
C LEU A 313 -21.07 12.19 3.55
N ASP A 314 -21.26 11.81 4.80
CA ASP A 314 -22.28 10.87 5.23
C ASP A 314 -23.28 11.58 6.13
N LEU A 315 -24.57 11.24 6.00
CA LEU A 315 -25.64 11.72 6.86
C LEU A 315 -26.38 10.54 7.46
N ARG A 316 -26.53 10.52 8.77
CA ARG A 316 -27.45 9.65 9.49
C ARG A 316 -28.56 10.46 10.10
N ILE A 317 -29.81 10.03 9.92
CA ILE A 317 -30.98 10.54 10.60
C ILE A 317 -31.53 9.43 11.50
N THR A 318 -31.69 9.70 12.78
CA THR A 318 -32.31 8.75 13.72
C THR A 318 -33.54 9.38 14.37
N GLN A 319 -34.58 8.59 14.57
CA GLN A 319 -35.79 8.96 15.29
C GLN A 319 -36.04 7.95 16.40
N ASP A 320 -36.05 8.40 17.64
CA ASP A 320 -36.50 7.63 18.78
C ASP A 320 -38.04 7.62 18.78
N ILE A 321 -38.65 6.48 19.11
CA ILE A 321 -40.10 6.29 19.26
C ILE A 321 -40.32 5.55 20.56
N GLY A 322 -40.72 6.27 21.60
CA GLY A 322 -41.10 5.68 22.89
C GLY A 322 -42.34 4.82 22.74
N VAL A 323 -42.36 3.64 23.37
CA VAL A 323 -43.48 2.70 23.29
C VAL A 323 -44.17 2.58 24.63
N PHE A 324 -43.49 2.11 25.69
CA PHE A 324 -43.95 2.05 27.07
C PHE A 324 -42.75 1.97 28.02
N ASP A 325 -42.86 2.53 29.18
CA ASP A 325 -41.81 2.62 30.20
C ASP A 325 -40.46 3.10 29.54
N ASP A 326 -39.37 2.35 29.75
CA ASP A 326 -38.06 2.65 29.17
C ASP A 326 -37.83 1.99 27.77
N HIS A 327 -38.89 1.36 27.20
CA HIS A 327 -38.82 0.70 25.90
C HIS A 327 -38.97 1.69 24.74
N LYS A 328 -38.08 1.60 23.75
CA LYS A 328 -38.15 2.41 22.55
C LYS A 328 -37.72 1.70 21.29
N PHE A 329 -38.30 2.08 20.16
CA PHE A 329 -37.76 1.83 18.85
C PHE A 329 -36.89 3.01 18.42
N ILE A 330 -35.80 2.71 17.75
CA ILE A 330 -34.95 3.68 17.08
C ILE A 330 -34.95 3.34 15.62
N VAL A 331 -35.52 4.22 14.82
CA VAL A 331 -35.51 4.09 13.33
C VAL A 331 -34.37 4.94 12.82
N TYR A 332 -33.62 4.45 11.83
CA TYR A 332 -32.53 5.23 11.25
C TYR A 332 -32.49 5.10 9.73
N LEU A 333 -32.02 6.17 9.11
CA LEU A 333 -31.73 6.32 7.69
C LEU A 333 -30.29 6.77 7.55
N ASP A 334 -29.45 6.01 6.86
CA ASP A 334 -28.10 6.40 6.47
C ASP A 334 -28.06 6.77 5.00
N LEU A 335 -27.57 7.93 4.70
CA LEU A 335 -27.19 8.39 3.37
C LEU A 335 -25.66 8.45 3.31
N LEU A 336 -25.06 7.42 2.73
CA LEU A 336 -23.60 7.28 2.66
C LEU A 336 -23.10 7.85 1.33
N ASN A 337 -21.99 8.57 1.38
CA ASN A 337 -21.38 9.25 0.25
C ASN A 337 -22.35 10.22 -0.45
N LEU A 338 -22.96 11.10 0.33
CA LEU A 338 -23.95 12.08 -0.12
C LEU A 338 -23.38 13.00 -1.24
N LEU A 339 -22.06 13.23 -1.26
CA LEU A 339 -21.43 14.01 -2.33
C LEU A 339 -21.59 13.31 -3.67
N ASN A 340 -21.42 12.00 -3.74
CA ASN A 340 -21.60 11.22 -4.97
C ASN A 340 -23.08 11.09 -5.36
N MET A 341 -23.99 11.08 -4.38
CA MET A 341 -25.42 11.08 -4.64
C MET A 341 -25.90 12.37 -5.34
N ILE A 342 -25.26 13.51 -5.02
CA ILE A 342 -25.59 14.82 -5.59
C ILE A 342 -24.89 15.03 -6.95
N ASP A 343 -23.65 14.55 -7.07
CA ASP A 343 -22.79 14.76 -8.22
C ASP A 343 -21.90 13.52 -8.36
N ASP A 344 -22.09 12.74 -9.42
CA ASP A 344 -21.44 11.46 -9.66
C ASP A 344 -19.92 11.58 -9.93
N GLU A 345 -19.42 12.79 -10.19
CA GLU A 345 -17.98 13.07 -10.27
C GLU A 345 -17.33 13.33 -8.89
N LYS A 346 -18.13 13.50 -7.83
CA LYS A 346 -17.64 13.73 -6.45
C LYS A 346 -17.71 12.46 -5.61
N GLY A 347 -16.98 12.45 -4.50
CA GLY A 347 -16.96 11.30 -3.60
C GLY A 347 -16.38 10.03 -4.23
N ILE A 348 -15.53 10.17 -5.24
CA ILE A 348 -14.88 9.08 -5.96
C ILE A 348 -13.45 8.94 -5.44
N VAL A 349 -13.07 7.71 -5.10
CA VAL A 349 -11.68 7.34 -4.79
C VAL A 349 -10.99 6.95 -6.09
N ARG A 350 -9.94 7.69 -6.44
CA ARG A 350 -9.04 7.34 -7.55
C ARG A 350 -7.68 7.02 -6.99
N GLU A 351 -7.14 5.89 -7.36
CA GLU A 351 -5.83 5.43 -6.90
C GLU A 351 -5.12 4.63 -7.99
N TYR A 352 -3.79 4.56 -7.90
CA TYR A 352 -3.00 3.70 -8.78
C TYR A 352 -2.89 2.30 -8.17
N SER A 353 -3.21 1.27 -8.97
CA SER A 353 -3.12 -0.12 -8.54
C SER A 353 -1.70 -0.45 -8.05
N TYR A 354 -1.62 -1.09 -6.88
CA TYR A 354 -0.34 -1.39 -6.21
C TYR A 354 0.57 -0.17 -6.00
N ASN A 355 -0.02 1.03 -5.87
CA ASN A 355 0.72 2.29 -5.69
C ASN A 355 1.75 2.56 -6.81
N ASN A 356 1.45 2.14 -8.03
CA ASN A 356 2.36 2.18 -9.17
C ASN A 356 1.68 2.70 -10.44
N SER A 357 2.28 3.69 -11.08
CA SER A 357 1.87 4.24 -12.37
C SER A 357 2.99 4.05 -13.39
N ARG A 358 2.72 3.28 -14.43
CA ARG A 358 3.70 2.89 -15.47
C ARG A 358 3.72 3.92 -16.60
N GLN A 359 4.13 5.14 -16.30
CA GLN A 359 3.95 6.28 -17.21
C GLN A 359 4.92 6.31 -18.38
N ILE A 360 6.12 5.74 -18.24
CA ILE A 360 7.17 5.78 -19.28
C ILE A 360 7.29 4.39 -19.92
N MET A 361 6.85 4.30 -21.18
CA MET A 361 6.89 3.03 -21.92
C MET A 361 8.29 2.80 -22.49
N VAL A 362 8.84 1.61 -22.23
CA VAL A 362 10.14 1.18 -22.80
C VAL A 362 9.99 -0.13 -23.55
N SER A 363 10.73 -0.28 -24.64
CA SER A 363 10.80 -1.54 -25.40
C SER A 363 12.01 -2.41 -25.00
N GLY A 364 12.81 -1.94 -24.07
CA GLY A 364 14.02 -2.62 -23.58
C GLY A 364 15.18 -1.65 -23.36
N VAL A 365 16.39 -2.18 -23.41
CA VAL A 365 17.64 -1.41 -23.30
C VAL A 365 18.55 -1.68 -24.49
N SER A 366 19.37 -0.70 -24.87
CA SER A 366 20.38 -0.83 -25.93
C SER A 366 21.62 -1.59 -25.41
N ASP A 367 22.51 -1.99 -26.31
CA ASP A 367 23.81 -2.60 -25.97
C ASP A 367 24.69 -1.69 -25.10
N SER A 368 24.48 -0.37 -25.17
CA SER A 368 25.16 0.64 -24.33
C SER A 368 24.40 0.93 -23.01
N GLY A 369 23.34 0.19 -22.69
CA GLY A 369 22.57 0.33 -21.46
C GLY A 369 21.58 1.50 -21.45
N GLN A 370 21.30 2.13 -22.59
CA GLN A 370 20.33 3.23 -22.70
C GLN A 370 18.89 2.68 -22.73
N PHE A 371 17.95 3.38 -22.12
CA PHE A 371 16.54 3.01 -22.17
C PHE A 371 15.94 3.32 -23.55
N LEU A 372 15.30 2.32 -24.17
CA LEU A 372 14.62 2.46 -25.46
C LEU A 372 13.19 2.92 -25.23
N ILE A 373 12.96 4.23 -25.13
CA ILE A 373 11.64 4.80 -24.81
C ILE A 373 10.74 4.75 -26.05
N SER A 374 9.61 4.07 -25.92
CA SER A 374 8.63 3.85 -26.98
C SER A 374 7.37 4.72 -26.87
N GLY A 375 7.11 5.31 -25.70
CA GLY A 375 5.92 6.13 -25.49
C GLY A 375 5.75 6.67 -24.07
N VAL A 376 4.59 7.24 -23.82
CA VAL A 376 4.13 7.70 -22.50
C VAL A 376 2.63 7.46 -22.37
N ASP A 377 2.21 6.94 -21.21
CA ASP A 377 0.80 6.82 -20.79
C ASP A 377 0.62 7.51 -19.44
N PRO A 378 0.11 8.75 -19.39
CA PRO A 378 -0.02 9.50 -18.15
C PRO A 378 -0.95 8.88 -17.10
N ASP A 379 -1.96 8.15 -17.55
CA ASP A 379 -3.06 7.63 -16.72
C ASP A 379 -2.98 6.10 -16.52
N ASP A 380 -1.88 5.48 -16.95
CA ASP A 380 -1.74 4.03 -16.79
C ASP A 380 -1.93 3.62 -15.34
N ASN A 381 -2.77 2.59 -15.16
CA ASN A 381 -3.06 1.98 -13.87
C ASN A 381 -3.81 2.87 -12.87
N LEU A 382 -4.40 3.99 -13.30
CA LEU A 382 -5.29 4.81 -12.49
C LEU A 382 -6.71 4.23 -12.48
N TRP A 383 -7.20 3.85 -11.33
CA TRP A 383 -8.48 3.16 -11.17
C TRP A 383 -9.44 3.96 -10.31
N ILE A 384 -10.76 3.79 -10.58
CA ILE A 384 -11.79 4.17 -9.64
C ILE A 384 -12.00 3.00 -8.68
N GLN A 385 -11.67 3.22 -7.42
CA GLN A 385 -11.87 2.24 -6.36
C GLN A 385 -13.34 2.19 -5.98
N ASN A 386 -14.01 1.13 -6.36
CA ASN A 386 -15.41 0.90 -6.00
C ASN A 386 -15.63 -0.39 -5.20
N ASN A 387 -14.54 -1.02 -4.73
CA ASN A 387 -14.63 -2.13 -3.81
C ASN A 387 -15.31 -1.65 -2.52
N ASP A 388 -16.22 -2.41 -1.99
CA ASP A 388 -16.98 -2.09 -0.77
C ASP A 388 -17.83 -0.80 -0.85
N GLY A 389 -18.17 -0.34 -2.07
CA GLY A 389 -19.00 0.84 -2.29
C GLY A 389 -18.33 2.16 -1.89
N GLN A 390 -17.00 2.25 -1.93
CA GLN A 390 -16.28 3.47 -1.53
C GLN A 390 -16.57 4.67 -2.44
N SER A 391 -16.73 4.44 -3.74
CA SER A 391 -16.99 5.47 -4.75
C SER A 391 -18.46 5.54 -5.19
N ALA A 392 -19.35 4.85 -4.52
CA ALA A 392 -20.79 4.87 -4.79
C ALA A 392 -21.56 5.36 -3.55
N TRP A 393 -22.66 6.06 -3.78
CA TRP A 393 -23.58 6.36 -2.69
C TRP A 393 -24.41 5.12 -2.30
N ASN A 394 -24.86 5.10 -1.06
CA ASN A 394 -25.65 4.01 -0.52
C ASN A 394 -26.71 4.55 0.46
N ILE A 395 -27.86 3.94 0.48
CA ILE A 395 -28.95 4.25 1.42
C ILE A 395 -29.23 3.00 2.23
N ASN A 396 -29.09 3.12 3.56
CA ASN A 396 -29.44 2.07 4.50
C ASN A 396 -30.60 2.52 5.39
N PHE A 397 -31.59 1.70 5.49
CA PHE A 397 -32.71 1.90 6.42
C PHE A 397 -32.73 0.75 7.44
N GLY A 398 -32.93 1.09 8.70
CA GLY A 398 -32.99 0.08 9.72
C GLY A 398 -33.73 0.54 10.98
N PHE A 399 -33.93 -0.41 11.88
CA PHE A 399 -34.49 -0.15 13.18
C PHE A 399 -33.79 -0.96 14.26
N LYS A 400 -33.82 -0.43 15.49
CA LYS A 400 -33.32 -1.07 16.69
C LYS A 400 -34.40 -0.97 17.76
N TYR A 401 -34.66 -2.03 18.46
CA TYR A 401 -35.48 -2.05 19.67
C TYR A 401 -34.55 -2.06 20.89
N GLN A 402 -34.85 -1.18 21.82
CA GLN A 402 -34.13 -1.03 23.09
C GLN A 402 -35.14 -1.23 24.23
N PHE A 403 -34.77 -2.07 25.15
CA PHE A 403 -35.58 -2.44 26.33
C PHE A 403 -34.74 -2.35 27.61
#